data_0cb13a92105fe5ee18c6aef6e576f999
#
_entry.id   0cb13a92105fe5ee18c6aef6e576f999
#
_cell.length_a   1.000
_cell.length_b   1.000
_cell.length_c   1.000
_cell.angle_alpha   90.00
_cell.angle_beta   90.00
_cell.angle_gamma   90.00
#
_symmetry.space_group_name_H-M   'P 1'
#
loop_
_entity.id
_entity.type
_entity.pdbx_description
1 polymer ?
#
loop_
_entity_poly.entity_id
_entity_poly.type
_entity_poly.pdbx_seq_one_letter_code
_entity_poly.pdbx_strand_id
1 'polypeptide(L)'
;KCSAVSIGKEYSTGDNDCTRYRRKPGYQYQMEAVFKAVHRGWDKETVGGHIIRNNRIYDCGQNGIVGHLGCIFSRIYGNEIYNIGVKHEFFGYEIAGIKLHAAIDVQIEENYIHDCTLGTWLDWEAQGTRVSRNVYAGNDRDLMIEVTHGPHTVDNNIFASPYSLDNIAQGGAYINNLICGTMRREPVPDRTTPYHMAHSTVPLGTAFVYGGDDRWYQNIFLGGQTTYTEQSVAGTGGYNGHTASLEEYRQEIAGQGNGDHEAFDHVKQPVYIHRNCYLNGASVYEKETDAFISRENPEAWIEEAGEGVYLNMTIPEEMLSHTGEVITTEMLDMPRIVEERYEAPDGSAVVFDTDIRGEKRGTAVLPGPAAILKKGKNRILVWKKTESRN
;
A
#
# COMPACT_ATOMS: atom_id res chain seq x y z
N LYS A 1 -24.90 8.96 8.02
CA LYS A 1 -24.60 9.32 6.62
C LYS A 1 -23.68 8.27 6.05
N CYS A 2 -23.79 7.95 4.74
CA CYS A 2 -23.00 6.87 4.15
C CYS A 2 -21.55 7.30 3.93
N SER A 3 -21.31 8.28 3.08
CA SER A 3 -19.97 8.78 2.75
C SER A 3 -19.90 10.30 2.87
N ALA A 4 -18.72 10.83 3.19
CA ALA A 4 -18.53 12.27 3.31
C ALA A 4 -18.19 12.93 1.96
N VAL A 5 -17.20 12.37 1.25
CA VAL A 5 -16.69 12.91 -0.01
C VAL A 5 -16.76 11.83 -1.09
N SER A 6 -17.28 12.16 -2.26
CA SER A 6 -17.28 11.28 -3.43
C SER A 6 -16.55 11.96 -4.59
N ILE A 7 -15.55 11.30 -5.13
CA ILE A 7 -14.70 11.77 -6.23
C ILE A 7 -14.86 10.87 -7.46
N GLY A 8 -15.97 11.08 -8.14
CA GLY A 8 -16.33 10.35 -9.35
C GLY A 8 -16.94 8.97 -9.10
N LYS A 9 -17.95 8.67 -9.88
CA LYS A 9 -18.57 7.36 -9.92
C LYS A 9 -19.03 7.06 -11.35
N GLU A 10 -18.66 5.88 -11.82
CA GLU A 10 -19.21 5.35 -13.06
C GLU A 10 -20.54 4.63 -12.78
N TYR A 11 -21.62 5.10 -13.39
CA TYR A 11 -22.96 4.57 -13.18
C TYR A 11 -23.23 3.27 -13.94
N SER A 12 -22.48 2.99 -14.99
CA SER A 12 -22.68 1.79 -15.81
C SER A 12 -22.28 0.49 -15.12
N THR A 13 -21.58 0.58 -14.01
CA THR A 13 -21.14 -0.59 -13.23
C THR A 13 -22.26 -1.18 -12.37
N GLY A 14 -23.36 -0.47 -12.12
CA GLY A 14 -24.60 -0.90 -11.48
C GLY A 14 -24.52 -2.06 -10.49
N ASP A 15 -25.63 -2.52 -10.00
CA ASP A 15 -25.69 -3.78 -9.24
C ASP A 15 -25.26 -4.94 -10.14
N ASN A 16 -24.12 -5.55 -9.80
CA ASN A 16 -23.63 -6.73 -10.51
C ASN A 16 -24.26 -7.99 -9.92
N ASP A 17 -25.46 -8.32 -10.39
CA ASP A 17 -26.17 -9.54 -9.97
C ASP A 17 -25.34 -10.81 -10.21
N CYS A 18 -24.44 -10.79 -11.18
CA CYS A 18 -23.61 -11.94 -11.46
C CYS A 18 -22.59 -12.20 -10.37
N THR A 19 -21.97 -11.17 -9.78
CA THR A 19 -21.11 -11.30 -8.61
C THR A 19 -21.92 -11.75 -7.40
N ARG A 20 -23.06 -11.11 -7.15
CA ARG A 20 -23.94 -11.42 -6.00
C ARG A 20 -24.42 -12.88 -6.01
N TYR A 21 -24.81 -13.40 -7.17
CA TYR A 21 -25.37 -14.74 -7.30
C TYR A 21 -24.44 -15.77 -7.92
N ARG A 22 -23.16 -15.41 -8.15
CA ARG A 22 -22.14 -16.27 -8.78
C ARG A 22 -22.57 -16.89 -10.10
N ARG A 23 -23.39 -16.19 -10.90
CA ARG A 23 -23.92 -16.66 -12.17
C ARG A 23 -22.94 -16.56 -13.33
N LYS A 24 -22.06 -15.57 -13.27
CA LYS A 24 -21.03 -15.26 -14.26
C LYS A 24 -19.87 -14.59 -13.52
N PRO A 25 -18.65 -14.70 -14.00
CA PRO A 25 -17.54 -13.95 -13.42
C PRO A 25 -17.87 -12.46 -13.36
N GLY A 26 -18.17 -11.95 -12.17
CA GLY A 26 -18.54 -10.55 -11.96
C GLY A 26 -17.41 -9.60 -12.36
N TYR A 27 -16.20 -10.07 -12.27
CA TYR A 27 -14.99 -9.39 -12.73
C TYR A 27 -14.96 -9.12 -14.23
N GLN A 28 -15.62 -9.94 -15.06
CA GLN A 28 -15.80 -9.64 -16.49
C GLN A 28 -16.59 -8.34 -16.69
N TYR A 29 -17.59 -8.08 -15.85
CA TYR A 29 -18.32 -6.80 -15.92
C TYR A 29 -17.47 -5.62 -15.48
N GLN A 30 -16.59 -5.80 -14.52
CA GLN A 30 -15.64 -4.75 -14.13
C GLN A 30 -14.70 -4.41 -15.28
N MET A 31 -14.13 -5.41 -15.96
CA MET A 31 -13.33 -5.19 -17.17
C MET A 31 -14.15 -4.49 -18.28
N GLU A 32 -15.37 -4.95 -18.53
CA GLU A 32 -16.26 -4.29 -19.51
C GLU A 32 -16.53 -2.82 -19.13
N ALA A 33 -16.64 -2.50 -17.84
CA ALA A 33 -16.83 -1.13 -17.37
C ALA A 33 -15.63 -0.25 -17.69
N VAL A 34 -14.41 -0.75 -17.48
CA VAL A 34 -13.15 -0.05 -17.84
C VAL A 34 -13.09 0.25 -19.32
N PHE A 35 -13.28 -0.76 -20.18
CA PHE A 35 -13.26 -0.53 -21.63
C PHE A 35 -14.36 0.43 -22.11
N LYS A 36 -15.56 0.35 -21.52
CA LYS A 36 -16.65 1.31 -21.81
C LYS A 36 -16.31 2.71 -21.35
N ALA A 37 -15.66 2.86 -20.18
CA ALA A 37 -15.25 4.15 -19.67
C ALA A 37 -14.19 4.82 -20.59
N VAL A 38 -13.17 4.07 -21.01
CA VAL A 38 -12.19 4.55 -21.99
C VAL A 38 -12.85 5.00 -23.28
N HIS A 39 -13.77 4.20 -23.82
CA HIS A 39 -14.52 4.55 -25.04
C HIS A 39 -15.35 5.83 -24.90
N ARG A 40 -15.75 6.18 -23.68
CA ARG A 40 -16.51 7.41 -23.36
C ARG A 40 -15.63 8.60 -23.02
N GLY A 41 -14.32 8.48 -23.10
CA GLY A 41 -13.35 9.54 -22.78
C GLY A 41 -12.95 9.55 -21.31
N TRP A 42 -12.79 8.39 -20.69
CA TRP A 42 -12.16 8.29 -19.38
C TRP A 42 -10.65 8.45 -19.54
N ASP A 43 -10.19 9.67 -19.36
CA ASP A 43 -8.79 10.07 -19.45
C ASP A 43 -8.47 11.23 -18.50
N LYS A 44 -7.19 11.57 -18.36
CA LYS A 44 -6.73 12.58 -17.42
C LYS A 44 -7.12 14.02 -17.79
N GLU A 45 -7.47 14.28 -19.04
CA GLU A 45 -7.91 15.59 -19.53
C GLU A 45 -9.38 15.85 -19.23
N THR A 46 -10.17 14.81 -19.07
CA THR A 46 -11.64 14.92 -18.91
C THR A 46 -12.14 14.54 -17.54
N VAL A 47 -11.43 13.66 -16.79
CA VAL A 47 -11.88 13.09 -15.52
C VAL A 47 -10.74 13.10 -14.48
N GLY A 48 -11.11 13.20 -13.21
CA GLY A 48 -10.14 13.10 -12.11
C GLY A 48 -9.51 14.43 -11.72
N GLY A 49 -8.27 14.38 -11.25
CA GLY A 49 -7.53 15.57 -10.82
C GLY A 49 -8.10 16.26 -9.57
N HIS A 50 -8.87 15.55 -8.76
CA HIS A 50 -9.45 16.09 -7.52
C HIS A 50 -8.38 16.37 -6.47
N ILE A 51 -8.56 17.44 -5.71
CA ILE A 51 -7.70 17.79 -4.57
C ILE A 51 -8.56 17.80 -3.31
N ILE A 52 -8.31 16.85 -2.40
CA ILE A 52 -8.96 16.77 -1.09
C ILE A 52 -7.85 16.98 -0.03
N ARG A 53 -7.90 18.13 0.64
CA ARG A 53 -6.83 18.48 1.57
C ARG A 53 -7.31 19.20 2.81
N ASN A 54 -6.61 19.00 3.93
CA ASN A 54 -6.78 19.76 5.17
C ASN A 54 -8.22 19.71 5.69
N ASN A 55 -8.89 18.58 5.51
CA ASN A 55 -10.22 18.35 6.02
C ASN A 55 -10.18 17.51 7.28
N ARG A 56 -11.22 17.64 8.07
CA ARG A 56 -11.55 16.74 9.16
C ARG A 56 -12.81 15.98 8.79
N ILE A 57 -12.66 14.66 8.52
CA ILE A 57 -13.72 13.78 8.01
C ILE A 57 -13.97 12.69 9.06
N TYR A 58 -15.18 12.60 9.57
CA TYR A 58 -15.46 11.67 10.67
C TYR A 58 -16.92 11.25 10.76
N ASP A 59 -17.18 10.21 11.56
CA ASP A 59 -18.50 9.68 11.86
C ASP A 59 -19.32 9.32 10.60
N CYS A 60 -18.64 8.73 9.60
CA CYS A 60 -19.30 8.23 8.40
C CYS A 60 -19.60 6.74 8.53
N GLY A 61 -20.83 6.35 8.17
CA GLY A 61 -21.24 4.95 8.30
C GLY A 61 -20.59 4.01 7.28
N GLN A 62 -20.07 4.54 6.18
CA GLN A 62 -19.45 3.74 5.12
C GLN A 62 -18.05 4.25 4.74
N ASN A 63 -17.92 5.41 4.11
CA ASN A 63 -16.63 5.92 3.67
C ASN A 63 -16.37 7.36 4.13
N GLY A 64 -15.12 7.66 4.40
CA GLY A 64 -14.68 9.05 4.48
C GLY A 64 -14.59 9.66 3.09
N ILE A 65 -13.73 9.11 2.24
CA ILE A 65 -13.56 9.50 0.83
C ILE A 65 -13.77 8.26 -0.04
N VAL A 66 -14.59 8.37 -1.09
CA VAL A 66 -14.84 7.26 -2.01
C VAL A 66 -14.73 7.72 -3.47
N GLY A 67 -14.11 6.90 -4.31
CA GLY A 67 -14.01 7.12 -5.75
C GLY A 67 -14.09 5.81 -6.54
N HIS A 68 -14.67 5.88 -7.74
CA HIS A 68 -14.77 4.75 -8.65
C HIS A 68 -14.59 5.26 -10.09
N LEU A 69 -13.50 4.87 -10.75
CA LEU A 69 -13.02 5.34 -12.05
C LEU A 69 -12.71 6.85 -12.13
N GLY A 70 -13.49 7.70 -11.47
CA GLY A 70 -13.32 9.16 -11.48
C GLY A 70 -12.23 9.69 -10.54
N CYS A 71 -11.61 8.83 -9.72
CA CYS A 71 -10.59 9.26 -8.76
C CYS A 71 -9.18 9.39 -9.34
N ILE A 72 -8.98 9.06 -10.60
CA ILE A 72 -7.68 9.09 -11.28
C ILE A 72 -6.96 10.45 -11.15
N PHE A 73 -5.62 10.42 -11.07
CA PHE A 73 -4.75 11.62 -10.99
C PHE A 73 -5.10 12.59 -9.85
N SER A 74 -5.75 12.10 -8.79
CA SER A 74 -6.20 12.94 -7.67
C SER A 74 -5.15 12.96 -6.55
N ARG A 75 -5.24 14.00 -5.70
CA ARG A 75 -4.38 14.15 -4.51
C ARG A 75 -5.23 14.25 -3.25
N ILE A 76 -4.93 13.42 -2.26
CA ILE A 76 -5.61 13.37 -0.97
C ILE A 76 -4.56 13.55 0.12
N TYR A 77 -4.49 14.73 0.73
CA TYR A 77 -3.40 15.01 1.66
C TYR A 77 -3.74 15.93 2.83
N GLY A 78 -3.03 15.74 3.93
CA GLY A 78 -3.17 16.56 5.12
C GLY A 78 -4.54 16.46 5.80
N ASN A 79 -5.29 15.37 5.56
CA ASN A 79 -6.61 15.18 6.17
C ASN A 79 -6.50 14.38 7.47
N GLU A 80 -7.39 14.68 8.43
CA GLU A 80 -7.70 13.85 9.58
C GLU A 80 -8.99 13.06 9.27
N ILE A 81 -8.91 11.72 9.23
CA ILE A 81 -10.03 10.85 8.87
C ILE A 81 -10.23 9.81 9.97
N TYR A 82 -11.40 9.78 10.63
CA TYR A 82 -11.61 8.88 11.75
C TYR A 82 -13.07 8.50 12.00
N ASN A 83 -13.28 7.44 12.80
CA ASN A 83 -14.59 6.88 13.11
C ASN A 83 -15.39 6.52 11.85
N ILE A 84 -14.74 5.86 10.88
CA ILE A 84 -15.38 5.46 9.63
C ILE A 84 -15.78 3.98 9.69
N GLY A 85 -17.07 3.71 9.48
CA GLY A 85 -17.63 2.37 9.41
C GLY A 85 -17.79 1.65 10.76
N VAL A 86 -17.37 2.24 11.86
CA VAL A 86 -17.25 1.62 13.19
C VAL A 86 -18.58 1.11 13.79
N LYS A 87 -19.70 1.54 13.28
CA LYS A 87 -21.01 1.06 13.72
C LYS A 87 -21.47 -0.24 13.05
N HIS A 88 -20.79 -0.66 12.00
CA HIS A 88 -21.12 -1.86 11.19
C HIS A 88 -22.60 -1.91 10.75
N GLU A 89 -23.22 -0.75 10.46
CA GLU A 89 -24.64 -0.64 10.08
C GLU A 89 -24.88 -0.96 8.60
N PHE A 90 -23.82 -0.96 7.77
CA PHE A 90 -23.92 -1.24 6.35
C PHE A 90 -23.34 -2.60 6.02
N PHE A 91 -24.05 -3.32 5.17
CA PHE A 91 -23.55 -4.55 4.58
C PHE A 91 -22.67 -4.27 3.37
N GLY A 92 -21.70 -5.11 3.17
CA GLY A 92 -20.80 -5.06 2.05
C GLY A 92 -19.39 -4.74 2.47
N TYR A 93 -18.49 -4.91 1.52
CA TYR A 93 -17.06 -4.80 1.74
C TYR A 93 -16.54 -3.38 1.50
N GLU A 94 -17.41 -2.46 1.05
CA GLU A 94 -17.08 -1.12 0.60
C GLU A 94 -16.99 -0.10 1.77
N ILE A 95 -16.21 -0.39 2.81
CA ILE A 95 -16.11 0.45 4.02
C ILE A 95 -14.65 0.80 4.29
N ALA A 96 -14.30 2.10 4.21
CA ALA A 96 -12.96 2.57 4.56
C ALA A 96 -12.90 4.08 4.84
N GLY A 97 -11.85 4.53 5.50
CA GLY A 97 -11.50 5.95 5.55
C GLY A 97 -11.33 6.54 4.15
N ILE A 98 -10.52 5.87 3.32
CA ILE A 98 -10.37 6.16 1.89
C ILE A 98 -10.60 4.88 1.11
N LYS A 99 -11.57 4.87 0.17
CA LYS A 99 -11.87 3.72 -0.67
C LYS A 99 -11.87 4.13 -2.14
N LEU A 100 -10.95 3.60 -2.92
CA LEU A 100 -10.78 3.96 -4.34
C LEU A 100 -10.74 2.71 -5.22
N HIS A 101 -11.53 2.71 -6.30
CA HIS A 101 -11.43 1.78 -7.41
C HIS A 101 -10.74 2.45 -8.60
N ALA A 102 -9.85 1.78 -9.25
CA ALA A 102 -9.05 2.28 -10.36
C ALA A 102 -8.31 3.58 -9.96
N ALA A 103 -7.54 3.49 -8.89
CA ALA A 103 -6.75 4.60 -8.37
C ALA A 103 -5.47 4.79 -9.19
N ILE A 104 -5.61 5.18 -10.46
CA ILE A 104 -4.47 5.41 -11.35
C ILE A 104 -3.82 6.76 -11.00
N ASP A 105 -2.52 6.77 -10.72
CA ASP A 105 -1.72 7.95 -10.37
C ASP A 105 -2.29 8.81 -9.23
N VAL A 106 -2.96 8.20 -8.27
CA VAL A 106 -3.47 8.90 -7.09
C VAL A 106 -2.36 9.07 -6.06
N GLN A 107 -2.27 10.25 -5.47
CA GLN A 107 -1.31 10.57 -4.40
C GLN A 107 -2.05 10.71 -3.08
N ILE A 108 -1.79 9.80 -2.12
CA ILE A 108 -2.38 9.78 -0.77
C ILE A 108 -1.27 10.08 0.23
N GLU A 109 -1.20 11.31 0.72
CA GLU A 109 -0.02 11.80 1.42
C GLU A 109 -0.37 12.53 2.72
N GLU A 110 0.46 12.35 3.75
CA GLU A 110 0.40 13.17 4.96
C GLU A 110 -0.98 13.19 5.67
N ASN A 111 -1.77 12.12 5.54
CA ASN A 111 -3.04 12.00 6.24
C ASN A 111 -2.84 11.31 7.61
N TYR A 112 -3.67 11.67 8.57
CA TYR A 112 -3.85 10.92 9.81
C TYR A 112 -5.19 10.19 9.76
N ILE A 113 -5.14 8.85 9.69
CA ILE A 113 -6.30 7.98 9.49
C ILE A 113 -6.39 7.03 10.68
N HIS A 114 -7.45 7.19 11.49
CA HIS A 114 -7.50 6.46 12.73
C HIS A 114 -8.92 6.05 13.13
N ASP A 115 -9.03 5.04 13.99
CA ASP A 115 -10.31 4.54 14.49
C ASP A 115 -11.32 4.24 13.37
N CYS A 116 -10.86 3.60 12.29
CA CYS A 116 -11.68 3.19 11.16
C CYS A 116 -11.75 1.65 11.09
N THR A 117 -12.81 1.10 10.51
CA THR A 117 -12.86 -0.34 10.18
C THR A 117 -11.75 -0.71 9.21
N LEU A 118 -11.49 0.13 8.21
CA LEU A 118 -10.36 0.02 7.30
C LEU A 118 -9.86 1.45 7.01
N GLY A 119 -8.56 1.68 7.18
CA GLY A 119 -7.99 3.00 6.95
C GLY A 119 -8.04 3.40 5.48
N THR A 120 -7.30 2.70 4.63
CA THR A 120 -7.27 2.93 3.18
C THR A 120 -7.43 1.64 2.41
N TRP A 121 -8.33 1.63 1.45
CA TRP A 121 -8.54 0.52 0.52
C TRP A 121 -8.34 0.99 -0.92
N LEU A 122 -7.28 0.50 -1.54
CA LEU A 122 -7.03 0.62 -2.97
C LEU A 122 -7.54 -0.65 -3.65
N ASP A 123 -8.72 -0.57 -4.22
CA ASP A 123 -9.37 -1.67 -4.90
C ASP A 123 -9.05 -1.58 -6.40
N TRP A 124 -8.78 -2.68 -6.98
CA TRP A 124 -8.25 -2.98 -8.32
C TRP A 124 -7.80 -1.77 -9.18
N GLU A 125 -6.75 -1.98 -9.99
CA GLU A 125 -6.14 -0.98 -10.87
C GLU A 125 -5.52 0.21 -10.13
N ALA A 126 -4.82 -0.02 -9.02
CA ALA A 126 -4.13 1.04 -8.28
C ALA A 126 -2.73 1.38 -8.85
N GLN A 127 -2.58 1.35 -10.17
CA GLN A 127 -1.32 1.57 -10.88
C GLN A 127 -0.86 3.04 -10.78
N GLY A 128 0.44 3.28 -10.59
CA GLY A 128 1.01 4.62 -10.42
C GLY A 128 0.66 5.30 -9.08
N THR A 129 -0.16 4.67 -8.26
CA THR A 129 -0.61 5.25 -6.98
C THR A 129 0.50 5.21 -5.94
N ARG A 130 0.61 6.31 -5.21
CA ARG A 130 1.54 6.45 -4.08
C ARG A 130 0.82 6.71 -2.77
N VAL A 131 1.13 5.92 -1.75
CA VAL A 131 0.70 6.11 -0.36
C VAL A 131 1.92 6.50 0.46
N SER A 132 2.03 7.76 0.85
CA SER A 132 3.27 8.31 1.41
C SER A 132 3.03 9.17 2.65
N ARG A 133 3.89 8.98 3.66
CA ARG A 133 3.91 9.82 4.86
C ARG A 133 2.57 9.91 5.62
N ASN A 134 1.74 8.86 5.55
CA ASN A 134 0.52 8.78 6.33
C ASN A 134 0.77 8.14 7.69
N VAL A 135 -0.06 8.47 8.65
CA VAL A 135 -0.11 7.84 9.97
C VAL A 135 -1.44 7.11 10.10
N TYR A 136 -1.38 5.81 10.38
CA TYR A 136 -2.53 4.96 10.64
C TYR A 136 -2.49 4.49 12.09
N ALA A 137 -3.60 4.58 12.84
CA ALA A 137 -3.65 4.16 14.23
C ALA A 137 -5.06 3.73 14.65
N GLY A 138 -5.17 2.71 15.49
CA GLY A 138 -6.46 2.29 16.03
C GLY A 138 -7.49 1.79 15.02
N ASN A 139 -7.07 1.48 13.79
CA ASN A 139 -7.94 0.89 12.79
C ASN A 139 -8.05 -0.64 12.99
N ASP A 140 -9.16 -1.26 12.58
CA ASP A 140 -9.21 -2.73 12.52
C ASP A 140 -8.20 -3.25 11.50
N ARG A 141 -7.98 -2.46 10.41
CA ARG A 141 -6.99 -2.71 9.36
C ARG A 141 -6.51 -1.38 8.78
N ASP A 142 -5.20 -1.21 8.57
CA ASP A 142 -4.66 0.08 8.12
C ASP A 142 -4.75 0.24 6.59
N LEU A 143 -4.14 -0.65 5.83
CA LEU A 143 -4.06 -0.57 4.36
C LEU A 143 -4.44 -1.90 3.72
N MET A 144 -5.28 -1.83 2.70
CA MET A 144 -5.56 -2.95 1.81
C MET A 144 -5.30 -2.51 0.37
N ILE A 145 -4.49 -3.28 -0.34
CA ILE A 145 -4.26 -3.14 -1.77
C ILE A 145 -4.74 -4.42 -2.44
N GLU A 146 -5.79 -4.32 -3.23
CA GLU A 146 -6.45 -5.47 -3.80
C GLU A 146 -6.41 -5.42 -5.32
N VAL A 147 -5.94 -6.51 -5.90
CA VAL A 147 -5.90 -6.86 -7.31
C VAL A 147 -5.35 -5.76 -8.21
N THR A 148 -4.05 -5.52 -8.08
CA THR A 148 -3.29 -4.67 -9.00
C THR A 148 -1.94 -5.30 -9.34
N HIS A 149 -1.35 -4.87 -10.45
CA HIS A 149 -0.07 -5.41 -10.96
C HIS A 149 1.11 -4.46 -10.71
N GLY A 150 0.88 -3.34 -10.00
CA GLY A 150 1.87 -2.28 -9.89
C GLY A 150 2.04 -1.49 -11.21
N PRO A 151 3.04 -0.61 -11.30
CA PRO A 151 3.79 -0.14 -10.15
C PRO A 151 2.91 0.64 -9.17
N HIS A 152 3.07 0.43 -7.88
CA HIS A 152 2.52 1.29 -6.84
C HIS A 152 3.55 1.44 -5.72
N THR A 153 3.53 2.56 -4.99
CA THR A 153 4.52 2.83 -3.95
C THR A 153 3.85 3.12 -2.60
N VAL A 154 4.44 2.57 -1.54
CA VAL A 154 4.02 2.77 -0.15
C VAL A 154 5.26 3.15 0.64
N ASP A 155 5.42 4.44 0.96
CA ASP A 155 6.67 4.89 1.54
C ASP A 155 6.51 5.83 2.74
N ASN A 156 7.42 5.71 3.69
CA ASN A 156 7.49 6.57 4.88
C ASN A 156 6.20 6.62 5.70
N ASN A 157 5.35 5.60 5.66
CA ASN A 157 4.13 5.55 6.46
C ASN A 157 4.39 4.90 7.83
N ILE A 158 3.50 5.18 8.77
CA ILE A 158 3.38 4.48 10.04
C ILE A 158 2.06 3.72 10.05
N PHE A 159 2.14 2.39 10.13
CA PHE A 159 1.01 1.48 10.30
C PHE A 159 1.03 0.96 11.73
N ALA A 160 0.32 1.65 12.62
CA ALA A 160 0.39 1.39 14.06
C ALA A 160 -0.74 0.49 14.58
N SER A 161 -1.67 0.06 13.73
CA SER A 161 -2.73 -0.85 14.14
C SER A 161 -2.26 -2.31 14.14
N PRO A 162 -2.92 -3.21 14.88
CA PRO A 162 -2.52 -4.62 14.96
C PRO A 162 -2.56 -5.39 13.63
N TYR A 163 -3.35 -4.92 12.66
CA TYR A 163 -3.38 -5.44 11.30
C TYR A 163 -3.02 -4.32 10.31
N SER A 164 -1.79 -4.34 9.85
CA SER A 164 -1.22 -3.24 9.07
C SER A 164 -1.51 -3.31 7.58
N LEU A 165 -1.44 -4.50 6.96
CA LEU A 165 -1.50 -4.59 5.51
C LEU A 165 -2.15 -5.88 5.00
N ASP A 166 -3.11 -5.72 4.09
CA ASP A 166 -3.50 -6.75 3.12
C ASP A 166 -2.86 -6.46 1.77
N ASN A 167 -1.90 -7.28 1.37
CA ASN A 167 -1.29 -7.24 0.05
C ASN A 167 -1.89 -8.34 -0.85
N ILE A 168 -3.00 -8.01 -1.51
CA ILE A 168 -3.68 -8.86 -2.49
C ILE A 168 -3.33 -8.33 -3.89
N ALA A 169 -2.04 -8.07 -4.08
CA ALA A 169 -1.48 -7.39 -5.24
C ALA A 169 -0.11 -7.98 -5.60
N GLN A 170 0.53 -7.41 -6.59
CA GLN A 170 1.90 -7.69 -7.00
C GLN A 170 2.55 -6.43 -7.59
N GLY A 171 3.88 -6.37 -7.60
CA GLY A 171 4.61 -5.25 -8.18
C GLY A 171 4.53 -3.97 -7.33
N GLY A 172 4.42 -4.11 -6.00
CA GLY A 172 4.47 -3.00 -5.07
C GLY A 172 5.88 -2.67 -4.59
N ALA A 173 6.16 -1.40 -4.25
CA ALA A 173 7.38 -0.97 -3.61
C ALA A 173 7.07 -0.35 -2.23
N TYR A 174 7.57 -0.99 -1.18
CA TYR A 174 7.35 -0.64 0.22
C TYR A 174 8.67 -0.16 0.81
N ILE A 175 8.79 1.14 1.10
CA ILE A 175 10.08 1.77 1.39
C ILE A 175 10.00 2.60 2.67
N ASN A 176 10.93 2.38 3.59
CA ASN A 176 11.06 3.19 4.81
C ASN A 176 9.77 3.29 5.65
N ASN A 177 8.92 2.28 5.70
CA ASN A 177 7.73 2.28 6.54
C ASN A 177 8.05 1.73 7.95
N LEU A 178 7.22 2.09 8.93
CA LEU A 178 7.09 1.40 10.20
C LEU A 178 5.81 0.58 10.19
N ILE A 179 5.92 -0.73 10.37
CA ILE A 179 4.83 -1.70 10.31
C ILE A 179 4.74 -2.42 11.65
N CYS A 180 3.77 -2.00 12.47
CA CYS A 180 3.61 -2.49 13.85
C CYS A 180 2.72 -3.73 13.97
N GLY A 181 1.92 -4.02 12.95
CA GLY A 181 0.96 -5.12 12.95
C GLY A 181 1.33 -6.26 12.00
N THR A 182 0.40 -7.18 11.86
CA THR A 182 0.53 -8.29 10.92
C THR A 182 0.20 -7.86 9.49
N MET A 183 0.69 -8.64 8.53
CA MET A 183 0.42 -8.49 7.11
C MET A 183 -0.08 -9.81 6.54
N ARG A 184 -1.01 -9.74 5.59
CA ARG A 184 -1.47 -10.89 4.79
C ARG A 184 -1.10 -10.68 3.33
N ARG A 185 -0.77 -11.77 2.68
CA ARG A 185 -0.58 -11.85 1.23
C ARG A 185 -1.52 -12.90 0.66
N GLU A 186 -2.13 -12.59 -0.45
CA GLU A 186 -3.02 -13.54 -1.11
C GLU A 186 -2.93 -13.39 -2.63
N PRO A 187 -2.56 -14.45 -3.37
CA PRO A 187 -2.71 -14.48 -4.82
C PRO A 187 -4.18 -14.61 -5.22
N VAL A 188 -4.53 -14.06 -6.37
CA VAL A 188 -5.90 -14.10 -6.93
C VAL A 188 -5.83 -14.63 -8.37
N PRO A 189 -5.62 -15.95 -8.55
CA PRO A 189 -5.41 -16.54 -9.87
C PRO A 189 -6.71 -16.74 -10.68
N ASP A 190 -7.84 -16.45 -10.08
CA ASP A 190 -9.18 -16.60 -10.70
C ASP A 190 -9.82 -15.26 -11.10
N ARG A 191 -9.12 -14.14 -10.85
CA ARG A 191 -9.63 -12.79 -11.10
C ARG A 191 -8.66 -11.99 -11.97
N THR A 192 -8.92 -11.97 -13.28
CA THR A 192 -8.17 -11.11 -14.20
C THR A 192 -8.47 -9.64 -13.94
N THR A 193 -7.41 -8.82 -13.96
CA THR A 193 -7.52 -7.37 -13.75
C THR A 193 -6.76 -6.65 -14.85
N PRO A 194 -7.28 -5.54 -15.42
CA PRO A 194 -6.57 -4.73 -16.38
C PRO A 194 -5.31 -4.07 -15.78
N TYR A 195 -4.34 -3.85 -16.64
CA TYR A 195 -3.24 -2.93 -16.38
C TYR A 195 -3.12 -1.96 -17.58
N HIS A 196 -2.58 -0.79 -17.32
CA HIS A 196 -2.66 0.38 -18.18
C HIS A 196 -1.29 0.83 -18.64
N MET A 197 -1.26 1.64 -19.71
CA MET A 197 -0.08 2.42 -20.06
C MET A 197 0.30 3.36 -18.91
N ALA A 198 1.58 3.62 -18.74
CA ALA A 198 2.07 4.55 -17.71
C ALA A 198 1.33 5.89 -17.80
N HIS A 199 0.92 6.39 -16.63
CA HIS A 199 0.23 7.68 -16.49
C HIS A 199 -0.99 7.84 -17.40
N SER A 200 -1.71 6.73 -17.63
CA SER A 200 -2.84 6.68 -18.56
C SER A 200 -3.92 5.71 -18.07
N THR A 201 -5.13 5.91 -18.54
CA THR A 201 -6.26 4.99 -18.35
C THR A 201 -6.38 3.97 -19.48
N VAL A 202 -5.53 4.03 -20.49
CA VAL A 202 -5.58 3.13 -21.65
C VAL A 202 -5.10 1.74 -21.25
N PRO A 203 -5.95 0.69 -21.29
CA PRO A 203 -5.54 -0.66 -20.95
C PRO A 203 -4.52 -1.20 -21.95
N LEU A 204 -3.44 -1.80 -21.44
CA LEU A 204 -2.45 -2.56 -22.22
C LEU A 204 -2.77 -4.04 -22.27
N GLY A 205 -3.34 -4.57 -21.18
CA GLY A 205 -3.67 -5.97 -21.09
C GLY A 205 -4.42 -6.30 -19.82
N THR A 206 -4.57 -7.59 -19.56
CA THR A 206 -5.15 -8.14 -18.35
C THR A 206 -4.31 -9.30 -17.84
N ALA A 207 -4.17 -9.44 -16.54
CA ALA A 207 -3.44 -10.53 -15.92
C ALA A 207 -4.08 -10.96 -14.60
N PHE A 208 -3.68 -12.13 -14.09
CA PHE A 208 -3.98 -12.58 -12.73
C PHE A 208 -2.95 -12.03 -11.74
N VAL A 209 -3.33 -11.89 -10.49
CA VAL A 209 -2.40 -11.60 -9.41
C VAL A 209 -1.84 -12.90 -8.86
N TYR A 210 -0.60 -13.21 -9.21
CA TYR A 210 0.13 -14.37 -8.71
C TYR A 210 0.77 -14.09 -7.34
N GLY A 211 0.87 -12.83 -6.95
CA GLY A 211 1.58 -12.35 -5.77
C GLY A 211 3.09 -12.37 -5.93
N GLY A 212 3.78 -11.54 -5.18
CA GLY A 212 5.22 -11.31 -5.32
C GLY A 212 5.54 -10.16 -6.29
N ASP A 213 6.74 -10.18 -6.85
CA ASP A 213 7.31 -9.06 -7.61
C ASP A 213 7.33 -7.75 -6.81
N ASP A 214 7.38 -7.87 -5.49
CA ASP A 214 7.35 -6.76 -4.53
C ASP A 214 8.76 -6.37 -4.10
N ARG A 215 8.96 -5.08 -3.79
CA ARG A 215 10.18 -4.48 -3.26
C ARG A 215 9.94 -4.03 -1.83
N TRP A 216 10.72 -4.56 -0.89
CA TRP A 216 10.65 -4.24 0.54
C TRP A 216 11.99 -3.71 1.00
N TYR A 217 12.16 -2.41 1.04
CA TYR A 217 13.45 -1.77 1.32
C TYR A 217 13.41 -0.90 2.57
N GLN A 218 14.30 -1.19 3.51
CA GLN A 218 14.56 -0.32 4.66
C GLN A 218 13.33 -0.05 5.53
N ASN A 219 12.41 -1.03 5.67
CA ASN A 219 11.28 -0.92 6.57
C ASN A 219 11.65 -1.38 7.98
N ILE A 220 10.86 -1.00 8.98
CA ILE A 220 10.91 -1.53 10.35
C ILE A 220 9.64 -2.35 10.57
N PHE A 221 9.80 -3.62 10.91
CA PHE A 221 8.72 -4.55 11.25
C PHE A 221 8.74 -4.87 12.73
N LEU A 222 7.58 -4.83 13.37
CA LEU A 222 7.41 -5.23 14.77
C LEU A 222 6.60 -6.53 14.84
N GLY A 223 7.14 -7.49 15.58
CA GLY A 223 6.44 -8.70 15.96
C GLY A 223 5.71 -8.59 17.30
N GLY A 224 5.30 -9.75 17.83
CA GLY A 224 4.63 -9.82 19.11
C GLY A 224 3.13 -9.52 19.08
N GLN A 225 2.56 -9.22 17.93
CA GLN A 225 1.12 -9.08 17.74
C GLN A 225 0.45 -10.45 17.60
N THR A 226 -0.80 -10.55 18.04
CA THR A 226 -1.64 -11.69 17.71
C THR A 226 -1.95 -11.67 16.22
N THR A 227 -1.81 -12.81 15.55
CA THR A 227 -2.16 -12.93 14.13
C THR A 227 -3.65 -12.65 13.91
N TYR A 228 -3.98 -11.79 12.99
CA TYR A 228 -5.37 -11.43 12.67
C TYR A 228 -6.08 -12.56 11.92
N THR A 229 -5.36 -13.23 11.02
CA THR A 229 -5.80 -14.45 10.34
C THR A 229 -4.68 -15.48 10.40
N GLU A 230 -5.00 -16.75 10.11
CA GLU A 230 -3.98 -17.82 10.05
C GLU A 230 -2.89 -17.58 9.01
N GLN A 231 -3.21 -16.79 7.94
CA GLN A 231 -2.27 -16.43 6.89
C GLN A 231 -1.49 -15.14 7.17
N SER A 232 -1.83 -14.40 8.23
CA SER A 232 -1.15 -13.13 8.51
C SER A 232 0.12 -13.34 9.33
N VAL A 233 1.17 -12.60 8.96
CA VAL A 233 2.51 -12.68 9.55
C VAL A 233 3.01 -11.27 9.86
N ALA A 234 3.66 -11.07 11.00
CA ALA A 234 4.41 -9.85 11.25
C ALA A 234 5.78 -9.93 10.56
N GLY A 235 6.06 -9.07 9.59
CA GLY A 235 7.29 -9.09 8.80
C GLY A 235 7.18 -9.82 7.46
N THR A 236 8.30 -10.03 6.80
CA THR A 236 8.37 -10.53 5.41
C THR A 236 8.43 -12.05 5.28
N GLY A 237 8.37 -12.80 6.36
CA GLY A 237 8.39 -14.28 6.33
C GLY A 237 7.28 -14.93 5.49
N GLY A 238 6.19 -14.20 5.22
CA GLY A 238 5.16 -14.63 4.28
C GLY A 238 5.63 -14.79 2.83
N TYR A 239 6.84 -14.31 2.50
CA TYR A 239 7.47 -14.48 1.18
C TYR A 239 8.39 -15.70 1.08
N ASN A 240 8.52 -16.51 2.12
CA ASN A 240 9.33 -17.72 2.07
C ASN A 240 8.92 -18.62 0.90
N GLY A 241 9.91 -19.17 0.20
CA GLY A 241 9.73 -19.96 -1.01
C GLY A 241 9.58 -19.13 -2.29
N HIS A 242 9.70 -17.80 -2.25
CA HIS A 242 9.90 -16.97 -3.44
C HIS A 242 11.38 -16.92 -3.83
N THR A 243 11.67 -16.63 -5.08
CA THR A 243 13.04 -16.34 -5.54
C THR A 243 13.45 -14.92 -5.13
N ALA A 244 14.76 -14.71 -4.90
CA ALA A 244 15.30 -13.41 -4.47
C ALA A 244 15.75 -12.53 -5.65
N SER A 245 15.68 -13.04 -6.88
CA SER A 245 16.07 -12.31 -8.08
C SER A 245 15.31 -12.78 -9.31
N LEU A 246 15.28 -11.93 -10.33
CA LEU A 246 14.72 -12.29 -11.63
C LEU A 246 15.51 -13.41 -12.32
N GLU A 247 16.83 -13.48 -12.11
CA GLU A 247 17.66 -14.53 -12.67
C GLU A 247 17.34 -15.89 -12.06
N GLU A 248 17.25 -15.99 -10.74
CA GLU A 248 16.84 -17.21 -10.04
C GLU A 248 15.44 -17.65 -10.51
N TYR A 249 14.51 -16.73 -10.63
CA TYR A 249 13.16 -17.00 -11.15
C TYR A 249 13.18 -17.57 -12.58
N ARG A 250 13.99 -16.99 -13.47
CA ARG A 250 14.14 -17.51 -14.85
C ARG A 250 14.76 -18.90 -14.90
N GLN A 251 15.70 -19.19 -14.02
CA GLN A 251 16.32 -20.52 -13.90
C GLN A 251 15.30 -21.57 -13.42
N GLU A 252 14.47 -21.23 -12.44
CA GLU A 252 13.40 -22.11 -11.97
C GLU A 252 12.39 -22.42 -13.08
N ILE A 253 11.94 -21.40 -13.83
CA ILE A 253 11.04 -21.59 -14.96
C ILE A 253 11.66 -22.45 -16.04
N ALA A 254 12.91 -22.21 -16.43
CA ALA A 254 13.61 -22.97 -17.45
C ALA A 254 13.78 -24.44 -17.07
N GLY A 255 13.85 -24.75 -15.78
CA GLY A 255 13.94 -26.12 -15.26
C GLY A 255 12.63 -26.90 -15.28
N GLN A 256 11.48 -26.24 -15.40
CA GLN A 256 10.16 -26.89 -15.28
C GLN A 256 9.60 -27.40 -16.61
N GLY A 257 10.11 -26.99 -17.75
CA GLY A 257 9.72 -27.40 -19.11
C GLY A 257 8.24 -27.71 -19.32
N ASN A 258 7.57 -27.03 -20.21
CA ASN A 258 6.38 -27.46 -20.93
C ASN A 258 5.01 -26.90 -20.63
N GLY A 259 4.78 -25.73 -20.58
CA GLY A 259 3.43 -25.20 -20.77
C GLY A 259 3.19 -24.01 -19.89
N ASP A 260 2.54 -23.04 -20.46
CA ASP A 260 2.33 -21.76 -19.83
C ASP A 260 1.58 -21.88 -18.49
N HIS A 261 0.63 -22.81 -18.40
CA HIS A 261 -0.19 -22.99 -17.19
C HIS A 261 0.61 -23.57 -16.02
N GLU A 262 1.41 -24.59 -16.26
CA GLU A 262 2.18 -25.24 -15.20
C GLU A 262 3.30 -24.35 -14.67
N ALA A 263 3.88 -23.51 -15.51
CA ALA A 263 4.90 -22.56 -15.09
C ALA A 263 4.36 -21.49 -14.12
N PHE A 264 3.13 -21.01 -14.31
CA PHE A 264 2.51 -20.02 -13.44
C PHE A 264 1.98 -20.60 -12.13
N ASP A 265 1.55 -21.85 -12.13
CA ASP A 265 1.01 -22.51 -10.95
C ASP A 265 2.08 -22.91 -9.94
N HIS A 266 3.32 -23.15 -10.39
CA HIS A 266 4.37 -23.74 -9.56
C HIS A 266 5.51 -22.78 -9.21
N VAL A 267 5.72 -21.70 -9.95
CA VAL A 267 6.82 -20.77 -9.69
C VAL A 267 6.29 -19.46 -9.11
N LYS A 268 6.61 -19.23 -7.84
CA LYS A 268 6.32 -17.97 -7.16
C LYS A 268 7.20 -16.86 -7.74
N GLN A 269 6.60 -15.72 -8.08
CA GLN A 269 7.33 -14.57 -8.61
C GLN A 269 8.48 -14.13 -7.70
N PRO A 270 9.54 -13.49 -8.24
CA PRO A 270 10.64 -13.01 -7.43
C PRO A 270 10.17 -11.94 -6.43
N VAL A 271 10.95 -11.74 -5.37
CA VAL A 271 10.77 -10.62 -4.42
C VAL A 271 12.12 -10.02 -4.09
N TYR A 272 12.13 -8.73 -3.86
CA TYR A 272 13.35 -7.95 -3.62
C TYR A 272 13.25 -7.36 -2.22
N ILE A 273 13.93 -7.97 -1.25
CA ILE A 273 13.77 -7.68 0.19
C ILE A 273 15.14 -7.40 0.78
N HIS A 274 15.39 -6.14 1.17
CA HIS A 274 16.70 -5.67 1.55
C HIS A 274 16.69 -4.67 2.70
N ARG A 275 17.67 -4.81 3.61
CA ARG A 275 17.99 -3.84 4.65
C ARG A 275 16.84 -3.47 5.58
N ASN A 276 15.92 -4.39 5.79
CA ASN A 276 14.84 -4.18 6.73
C ASN A 276 15.28 -4.47 8.17
N CYS A 277 14.59 -3.87 9.12
CA CYS A 277 14.73 -4.12 10.54
C CYS A 277 13.56 -4.94 11.07
N TYR A 278 13.85 -6.02 11.80
CA TYR A 278 12.88 -6.93 12.39
C TYR A 278 13.04 -6.92 13.90
N LEU A 279 12.06 -6.36 14.60
CA LEU A 279 12.08 -6.18 16.05
C LEU A 279 11.00 -7.04 16.70
N ASN A 280 11.20 -7.38 17.99
CA ASN A 280 10.23 -8.09 18.81
C ASN A 280 9.71 -9.41 18.18
N GLY A 281 10.59 -10.13 17.47
CA GLY A 281 10.24 -11.42 16.87
C GLY A 281 9.45 -11.34 15.55
N ALA A 282 9.52 -10.23 14.84
CA ALA A 282 9.03 -10.16 13.47
C ALA A 282 9.74 -11.19 12.58
N SER A 283 9.00 -11.79 11.65
CA SER A 283 9.46 -12.87 10.78
C SER A 283 10.19 -12.34 9.56
N VAL A 284 11.38 -12.88 9.31
CA VAL A 284 12.28 -12.48 8.23
C VAL A 284 12.07 -13.39 7.02
N TYR A 285 12.13 -12.84 5.82
CA TYR A 285 12.22 -13.62 4.60
C TYR A 285 13.55 -14.41 4.56
N GLU A 286 13.45 -15.70 4.29
CA GLU A 286 14.57 -16.66 4.43
C GLU A 286 15.82 -16.34 3.59
N LYS A 287 15.69 -15.56 2.51
CA LYS A 287 16.80 -15.17 1.63
C LYS A 287 17.27 -13.73 1.83
N GLU A 288 16.72 -12.97 2.77
CA GLU A 288 17.25 -11.65 3.11
C GLU A 288 18.51 -11.79 3.96
N THR A 289 19.66 -11.41 3.40
CA THR A 289 20.98 -11.59 4.03
C THR A 289 21.50 -10.35 4.76
N ASP A 290 20.90 -9.20 4.52
CA ASP A 290 21.30 -7.90 5.05
C ASP A 290 20.24 -7.30 6.00
N ALA A 291 19.49 -8.15 6.69
CA ALA A 291 18.50 -7.76 7.70
C ALA A 291 19.13 -7.40 9.05
N PHE A 292 18.56 -6.42 9.75
CA PHE A 292 18.80 -6.23 11.18
C PHE A 292 17.70 -6.94 11.98
N ILE A 293 18.11 -7.78 12.93
CA ILE A 293 17.18 -8.59 13.73
C ILE A 293 17.44 -8.35 15.21
N SER A 294 16.40 -7.97 15.97
CA SER A 294 16.44 -7.86 17.42
C SER A 294 15.18 -8.45 18.07
N ARG A 295 15.34 -9.05 19.23
CA ARG A 295 14.21 -9.53 20.04
C ARG A 295 13.64 -8.46 20.98
N GLU A 296 14.28 -7.31 21.05
CA GLU A 296 13.82 -6.21 21.89
C GLU A 296 12.49 -5.67 21.38
N ASN A 297 11.56 -5.43 22.31
CA ASN A 297 10.31 -4.76 22.01
C ASN A 297 10.55 -3.25 22.04
N PRO A 298 10.37 -2.52 20.91
CA PRO A 298 10.55 -1.09 20.86
C PRO A 298 9.44 -0.29 21.56
N GLU A 299 8.39 -0.96 22.08
CA GLU A 299 7.24 -0.30 22.72
C GLU A 299 6.70 0.87 21.86
N ALA A 300 6.48 0.61 20.56
CA ALA A 300 6.02 1.65 19.65
C ALA A 300 4.51 1.94 19.81
N TRP A 301 4.15 3.23 19.89
CA TRP A 301 2.76 3.65 20.00
C TRP A 301 2.57 5.10 19.52
N ILE A 302 1.33 5.41 19.12
CA ILE A 302 0.95 6.75 18.67
C ILE A 302 0.32 7.53 19.83
N GLU A 303 0.77 8.75 20.01
CA GLU A 303 0.29 9.70 21.03
C GLU A 303 -0.30 10.93 20.36
N GLU A 304 -1.53 11.27 20.69
CA GLU A 304 -2.08 12.59 20.38
C GLU A 304 -1.83 13.54 21.55
N ALA A 305 -1.15 14.65 21.30
CA ALA A 305 -0.87 15.65 22.32
C ALA A 305 -0.92 17.09 21.73
N GLY A 306 -1.87 17.89 22.20
CA GLY A 306 -2.12 19.23 21.65
C GLY A 306 -2.50 19.16 20.16
N GLU A 307 -1.77 19.88 19.34
CA GLU A 307 -1.96 19.91 17.88
C GLU A 307 -1.13 18.86 17.13
N GLY A 308 -0.42 17.99 17.84
CA GLY A 308 0.51 17.04 17.25
C GLY A 308 0.12 15.59 17.48
N VAL A 309 0.51 14.75 16.52
CA VAL A 309 0.53 13.29 16.63
C VAL A 309 1.99 12.85 16.68
N TYR A 310 2.33 12.06 17.67
CA TYR A 310 3.72 11.65 17.93
C TYR A 310 3.86 10.14 17.88
N LEU A 311 4.92 9.69 17.26
CA LEU A 311 5.41 8.32 17.43
C LEU A 311 6.34 8.27 18.64
N ASN A 312 6.02 7.39 19.58
CA ASN A 312 6.91 7.02 20.67
C ASN A 312 7.46 5.64 20.39
N MET A 313 8.79 5.46 20.46
CA MET A 313 9.41 4.14 20.35
C MET A 313 10.82 4.13 20.95
N THR A 314 11.26 2.95 21.37
CA THR A 314 12.63 2.71 21.88
C THR A 314 13.48 2.09 20.78
N ILE A 315 14.63 2.69 20.48
CA ILE A 315 15.55 2.24 19.42
C ILE A 315 16.78 1.56 20.05
N PRO A 316 17.10 0.30 19.67
CA PRO A 316 18.37 -0.34 20.01
C PRO A 316 19.54 0.43 19.40
N GLU A 317 20.67 0.50 20.13
CA GLU A 317 21.87 1.22 19.65
C GLU A 317 22.41 0.62 18.35
N GLU A 318 22.41 -0.69 18.27
CA GLU A 318 22.96 -1.45 17.15
C GLU A 318 22.20 -1.17 15.85
N MET A 319 20.90 -0.88 15.94
CA MET A 319 20.08 -0.52 14.79
C MET A 319 20.54 0.78 14.12
N LEU A 320 21.15 1.71 14.87
CA LEU A 320 21.60 2.99 14.32
C LEU A 320 22.78 2.87 13.36
N SER A 321 23.49 1.73 13.39
CA SER A 321 24.56 1.41 12.43
C SER A 321 24.04 0.70 11.19
N HIS A 322 22.79 0.20 11.22
CA HIS A 322 22.16 -0.47 10.10
C HIS A 322 21.55 0.56 9.17
N THR A 323 22.32 1.02 8.19
CA THR A 323 21.89 2.06 7.26
C THR A 323 21.86 1.53 5.83
N GLY A 324 20.96 2.07 5.03
CA GLY A 324 20.88 1.86 3.60
C GLY A 324 21.25 3.12 2.82
N GLU A 325 20.69 3.23 1.65
CA GLU A 325 20.90 4.34 0.72
C GLU A 325 19.55 4.94 0.29
N VAL A 326 19.58 6.09 -0.36
CA VAL A 326 18.38 6.70 -0.93
C VAL A 326 17.90 5.85 -2.09
N ILE A 327 16.68 5.32 -1.98
CA ILE A 327 16.07 4.52 -3.04
C ILE A 327 15.56 5.42 -4.16
N THR A 328 15.71 4.97 -5.41
CA THR A 328 15.33 5.71 -6.62
C THR A 328 14.53 4.84 -7.58
N THR A 329 13.89 5.47 -8.55
CA THR A 329 13.19 4.78 -9.66
C THR A 329 14.09 3.73 -10.33
N GLU A 330 15.36 4.04 -10.58
CA GLU A 330 16.30 3.12 -11.24
C GLU A 330 16.56 1.87 -10.41
N MET A 331 16.64 2.01 -9.07
CA MET A 331 16.86 0.88 -8.16
C MET A 331 15.64 -0.03 -8.03
N LEU A 332 14.44 0.53 -8.21
CA LEU A 332 13.20 -0.24 -8.16
C LEU A 332 12.95 -1.05 -9.43
N ASP A 333 13.57 -0.65 -10.55
CA ASP A 333 13.34 -1.26 -11.85
C ASP A 333 11.85 -1.25 -12.26
N MET A 334 11.31 -2.33 -12.81
CA MET A 334 9.94 -2.42 -13.31
C MET A 334 9.25 -3.69 -12.80
N PRO A 335 7.94 -3.66 -12.51
CA PRO A 335 7.15 -4.85 -12.33
C PRO A 335 7.11 -5.70 -13.61
N ARG A 336 7.25 -7.01 -13.45
CA ARG A 336 7.40 -7.95 -14.59
C ARG A 336 6.21 -8.01 -15.56
N ILE A 337 5.00 -7.80 -15.05
CA ILE A 337 3.79 -7.92 -15.87
C ILE A 337 3.51 -6.62 -16.62
N VAL A 338 3.65 -5.50 -15.94
CA VAL A 338 3.32 -4.20 -16.51
C VAL A 338 4.48 -3.60 -17.30
N GLU A 339 5.72 -3.90 -16.90
CA GLU A 339 6.96 -3.40 -17.53
C GLU A 339 7.03 -1.87 -17.57
N GLU A 340 6.52 -1.21 -16.51
CA GLU A 340 6.55 0.25 -16.35
C GLU A 340 7.27 0.65 -15.06
N ARG A 341 7.94 1.79 -15.09
CA ARG A 341 8.75 2.27 -13.97
C ARG A 341 7.91 2.81 -12.83
N TYR A 342 8.49 2.85 -11.64
CA TYR A 342 7.96 3.59 -10.49
C TYR A 342 8.30 5.07 -10.65
N GLU A 343 7.36 5.85 -11.15
CA GLU A 343 7.52 7.26 -11.50
C GLU A 343 6.44 8.12 -10.82
N ALA A 344 6.67 9.42 -10.78
CA ALA A 344 5.66 10.39 -10.39
C ALA A 344 4.61 10.55 -11.52
N PRO A 345 3.39 11.08 -11.22
CA PRO A 345 2.33 11.22 -12.24
C PRO A 345 2.68 12.06 -13.48
N ASP A 346 3.75 12.81 -13.43
CA ASP A 346 4.28 13.59 -14.56
C ASP A 346 5.37 12.86 -15.37
N GLY A 347 5.63 11.57 -15.02
CA GLY A 347 6.67 10.75 -15.64
C GLY A 347 8.08 11.03 -15.15
N SER A 348 8.26 11.86 -14.13
CA SER A 348 9.57 12.10 -13.54
C SER A 348 9.98 10.97 -12.58
N ALA A 349 11.29 10.72 -12.53
CA ALA A 349 11.85 9.76 -11.59
C ALA A 349 11.57 10.16 -10.13
N VAL A 350 11.23 9.18 -9.30
CA VAL A 350 11.03 9.36 -7.85
C VAL A 350 12.33 9.09 -7.11
N VAL A 351 12.62 9.94 -6.12
CA VAL A 351 13.74 9.79 -5.18
C VAL A 351 13.16 9.79 -3.77
N PHE A 352 13.34 8.70 -3.03
CA PHE A 352 12.80 8.52 -1.66
C PHE A 352 13.76 9.09 -0.61
N ASP A 353 14.10 10.37 -0.74
CA ASP A 353 15.11 11.06 0.06
C ASP A 353 14.54 11.94 1.19
N THR A 354 13.26 11.82 1.47
CA THR A 354 12.58 12.54 2.56
C THR A 354 12.02 11.56 3.59
N ASP A 355 11.83 12.03 4.82
CA ASP A 355 11.20 11.29 5.90
C ASP A 355 9.69 11.58 5.99
N ILE A 356 9.01 11.05 7.01
CA ILE A 356 7.58 11.24 7.25
C ILE A 356 7.19 12.71 7.41
N ARG A 357 8.11 13.59 7.79
CA ARG A 357 7.88 15.03 7.93
C ARG A 357 8.27 15.82 6.69
N GLY A 358 8.74 15.14 5.63
CA GLY A 358 9.28 15.78 4.43
C GLY A 358 10.69 16.33 4.61
N GLU A 359 11.37 15.99 5.71
CA GLU A 359 12.77 16.40 5.93
C GLU A 359 13.73 15.53 5.14
N LYS A 360 14.74 16.14 4.55
CA LYS A 360 15.73 15.43 3.74
C LYS A 360 16.52 14.42 4.57
N ARG A 361 16.69 13.23 4.03
CA ARG A 361 17.57 12.19 4.55
C ARG A 361 19.01 12.44 4.10
N GLY A 362 19.97 11.99 4.91
CA GLY A 362 21.38 11.93 4.51
C GLY A 362 21.65 10.81 3.51
N THR A 363 22.90 10.64 3.12
CA THR A 363 23.35 9.54 2.25
C THR A 363 23.28 8.17 2.92
N ALA A 364 23.46 8.12 4.23
CA ALA A 364 23.25 6.93 5.06
C ALA A 364 21.83 6.98 5.62
N VAL A 365 20.92 6.21 5.03
CA VAL A 365 19.50 6.22 5.35
C VAL A 365 19.18 5.22 6.45
N LEU A 366 18.65 5.69 7.58
CA LEU A 366 18.11 4.80 8.60
C LEU A 366 16.80 4.17 8.10
N PRO A 367 16.57 2.87 8.33
CA PRO A 367 15.28 2.25 8.08
C PRO A 367 14.13 2.91 8.85
N GLY A 368 12.93 2.82 8.27
CA GLY A 368 11.72 3.39 8.85
C GLY A 368 11.46 4.84 8.47
N PRO A 369 10.34 5.40 8.93
CA PRO A 369 9.80 6.66 8.42
C PRO A 369 10.52 7.91 8.91
N ALA A 370 11.36 7.84 9.95
CA ALA A 370 12.06 8.99 10.52
C ALA A 370 13.51 9.05 10.04
N ALA A 371 13.96 10.22 9.58
CA ALA A 371 15.34 10.43 9.14
C ALA A 371 16.34 10.44 10.30
N ILE A 372 15.91 10.83 11.48
CA ILE A 372 16.77 10.96 12.66
C ILE A 372 16.17 10.15 13.81
N LEU A 373 16.93 9.19 14.29
CA LEU A 373 16.64 8.38 15.46
C LEU A 373 17.83 8.45 16.43
N LYS A 374 17.57 8.28 17.71
CA LYS A 374 18.60 8.17 18.76
C LYS A 374 18.42 6.89 19.55
N LYS A 375 19.48 6.43 20.17
CA LYS A 375 19.45 5.33 21.13
C LYS A 375 18.42 5.58 22.22
N GLY A 376 17.65 4.54 22.58
CA GLY A 376 16.66 4.60 23.66
C GLY A 376 15.36 5.28 23.20
N LYS A 377 14.72 5.97 24.13
CA LYS A 377 13.38 6.54 23.90
C LYS A 377 13.41 7.71 22.92
N ASN A 378 12.56 7.60 21.89
CA ASN A 378 12.27 8.64 20.91
C ASN A 378 10.81 9.05 21.04
N ARG A 379 10.53 10.34 20.90
CA ARG A 379 9.21 10.93 20.73
C ARG A 379 9.28 11.87 19.55
N ILE A 380 8.66 11.49 18.45
CA ILE A 380 8.82 12.11 17.13
C ILE A 380 7.48 12.66 16.68
N LEU A 381 7.41 13.96 16.37
CA LEU A 381 6.23 14.52 15.72
C LEU A 381 6.10 13.93 14.32
N VAL A 382 5.00 13.25 14.04
CA VAL A 382 4.78 12.54 12.76
C VAL A 382 3.62 13.11 11.94
N TRP A 383 2.73 13.85 12.61
CA TRP A 383 1.66 14.57 11.93
C TRP A 383 1.22 15.76 12.78
N LYS A 384 0.76 16.83 12.14
CA LYS A 384 0.28 18.04 12.82
C LYS A 384 -1.10 18.42 12.31
N LYS A 385 -2.03 18.67 13.24
CA LYS A 385 -3.36 19.18 12.91
C LYS A 385 -3.22 20.50 12.17
N THR A 386 -3.89 20.57 11.02
CA THR A 386 -3.96 21.84 10.29
C THR A 386 -4.88 22.79 11.06
N GLU A 387 -4.43 24.00 11.33
CA GLU A 387 -5.29 25.02 11.95
C GLU A 387 -6.55 25.18 11.09
N SER A 388 -7.72 24.95 11.68
CA SER A 388 -8.99 25.27 11.02
C SER A 388 -8.98 26.76 10.69
N ARG A 389 -8.91 27.10 9.43
CA ARG A 389 -9.21 28.48 9.01
C ARG A 389 -10.70 28.69 9.29
N ASN A 390 -10.99 29.39 10.40
CA ASN A 390 -12.31 29.91 10.72
C ASN A 390 -12.80 30.84 9.62
#